data_491eed397998d375203695786dceb4a8
#
_entry.id   491eed397998d375203695786dceb4a8
#
_cell.length_a   1.000
_cell.length_b   1.000
_cell.length_c   1.000
_cell.angle_alpha   90.00
_cell.angle_beta   90.00
_cell.angle_gamma   90.00
#
_symmetry.space_group_name_H-M   'P 1'
#
loop_
_entity.id
_entity.type
_entity.pdbx_description
1 polymer ?
#
loop_
_entity_poly.entity_id
_entity_poly.type
_entity_poly.pdbx_seq_one_letter_code
_entity_poly.pdbx_strand_id
1 'polypeptide(L)'
;NDMPMDMSQAKYDDNSADYKDFEAGEHYLQLSQTEQDMVDLVCANFDNVIVLYNGANPIEMGFVEDYKQIKAAIWCAGPGNVGFEALGEILSGEINPSGRTMVLTRIIRILRTGRLKV
;
A
#
# COMPACT_ATOMS: atom_id res chain seq x y z
N ASN A 1 -12.89 -4.26 13.16
CA ASN A 1 -11.50 -4.17 13.59
C ASN A 1 -11.40 -3.09 14.65
N ASP A 2 -11.57 -3.52 15.88
CA ASP A 2 -11.39 -2.65 17.03
C ASP A 2 -9.88 -2.48 17.24
N MET A 3 -9.34 -1.38 16.74
CA MET A 3 -8.00 -0.99 17.16
C MET A 3 -8.00 -0.77 18.65
N PRO A 4 -7.10 -1.39 19.41
CA PRO A 4 -6.98 -1.06 20.82
C PRO A 4 -6.68 0.43 20.95
N MET A 5 -7.51 1.16 21.67
CA MET A 5 -7.35 2.60 21.88
C MET A 5 -6.08 2.96 22.69
N ASP A 6 -5.40 1.97 23.22
CA ASP A 6 -4.14 2.14 23.92
C ASP A 6 -2.95 1.93 22.98
N MET A 7 -2.58 2.99 22.29
CA MET A 7 -1.40 3.01 21.40
C MET A 7 -0.07 2.85 22.15
N SER A 8 -0.07 2.91 23.49
CA SER A 8 1.14 2.72 24.30
C SER A 8 1.59 1.26 24.36
N GLN A 9 0.75 0.34 23.93
CA GLN A 9 1.02 -1.11 23.93
C GLN A 9 1.18 -1.71 22.52
N ALA A 10 1.16 -0.91 21.48
CA ALA A 10 1.48 -1.39 20.15
C ALA A 10 2.97 -1.72 20.09
N LYS A 11 3.32 -2.87 20.60
CA LYS A 11 4.62 -3.48 20.34
C LYS A 11 4.60 -3.92 18.88
N TYR A 12 5.55 -3.42 18.11
CA TYR A 12 5.84 -3.91 16.76
C TYR A 12 6.61 -5.24 16.86
N ASP A 13 6.20 -6.11 17.76
CA ASP A 13 6.76 -7.43 17.92
C ASP A 13 6.15 -8.35 16.84
N ASP A 14 6.87 -9.39 16.50
CA ASP A 14 6.37 -10.50 15.69
C ASP A 14 5.03 -10.98 16.26
N ASN A 15 3.97 -10.74 15.51
CA ASN A 15 2.63 -11.21 15.85
C ASN A 15 2.05 -12.11 14.75
N SER A 16 2.90 -12.68 13.92
CA SER A 16 2.52 -13.61 12.85
C SER A 16 1.69 -14.79 13.34
N ALA A 17 1.88 -15.23 14.58
CA ALA A 17 1.10 -16.29 15.19
C ALA A 17 -0.40 -15.95 15.37
N ASP A 18 -0.76 -14.67 15.39
CA ASP A 18 -2.12 -14.18 15.52
C ASP A 18 -2.88 -14.17 14.18
N TYR A 19 -2.15 -14.29 13.06
CA TYR A 19 -2.67 -14.20 11.70
C TYR A 19 -2.23 -15.41 10.88
N LYS A 20 -3.18 -16.11 10.29
CA LYS A 20 -2.93 -17.36 9.57
C LYS A 20 -2.16 -17.23 8.26
N ASP A 21 -2.08 -16.01 7.72
CA ASP A 21 -1.54 -15.72 6.39
C ASP A 21 -0.24 -14.91 6.44
N PHE A 22 0.51 -15.08 7.55
CA PHE A 22 1.81 -14.45 7.74
C PHE A 22 2.85 -15.51 8.13
N GLU A 23 4.07 -15.33 7.65
CA GLU A 23 5.19 -16.18 8.05
C GLU A 23 5.75 -15.75 9.41
N ALA A 24 6.52 -16.65 10.03
CA ALA A 24 7.17 -16.35 11.31
C ALA A 24 8.15 -15.17 11.16
N GLY A 25 8.01 -14.17 12.00
CA GLY A 25 8.82 -12.94 11.96
C GLY A 25 8.16 -11.77 11.26
N GLU A 26 7.04 -11.99 10.59
CA GLU A 26 6.25 -10.94 9.95
C GLU A 26 5.27 -10.28 10.91
N HIS A 27 4.72 -9.15 10.48
CA HIS A 27 3.72 -8.41 11.24
C HIS A 27 2.63 -7.84 10.32
N TYR A 28 1.49 -7.50 10.89
CA TYR A 28 0.27 -7.10 10.18
C TYR A 28 0.39 -5.82 9.32
N LEU A 29 1.49 -5.09 9.41
CA LEU A 29 1.77 -3.94 8.53
C LEU A 29 2.44 -4.35 7.22
N GLN A 30 2.90 -5.58 7.11
CA GLN A 30 3.45 -6.15 5.89
C GLN A 30 2.34 -6.75 5.03
N LEU A 31 2.65 -7.08 3.78
CA LEU A 31 1.75 -7.87 2.96
C LEU A 31 1.60 -9.27 3.58
N SER A 32 0.38 -9.77 3.61
CA SER A 32 0.14 -11.19 3.89
C SER A 32 0.65 -12.05 2.74
N GLN A 33 0.81 -13.34 2.98
CA GLN A 33 1.26 -14.27 1.95
C GLN A 33 0.34 -14.26 0.72
N THR A 34 -0.98 -14.22 0.93
CA THR A 34 -1.96 -14.13 -0.17
C THR A 34 -1.80 -12.83 -0.97
N GLU A 35 -1.55 -11.72 -0.32
CA GLU A 35 -1.31 -10.43 -0.98
C GLU A 35 0.01 -10.44 -1.75
N GLN A 36 1.06 -11.05 -1.18
CA GLN A 36 2.34 -11.21 -1.84
C GLN A 36 2.22 -12.06 -3.11
N ASP A 37 1.55 -13.20 -3.01
CA ASP A 37 1.30 -14.10 -4.15
C ASP A 37 0.51 -13.39 -5.27
N MET A 38 -0.44 -12.52 -4.90
CA MET A 38 -1.19 -11.69 -5.85
C MET A 38 -0.26 -10.71 -6.56
N VAL A 39 0.60 -10.01 -5.83
CA VAL A 39 1.57 -9.06 -6.41
C VAL A 39 2.53 -9.78 -7.36
N ASP A 40 3.04 -10.93 -6.95
CA ASP A 40 3.92 -11.78 -7.78
C ASP A 40 3.24 -12.19 -9.08
N LEU A 41 2.02 -12.68 -8.99
CA LEU A 41 1.24 -13.12 -10.15
C LEU A 41 0.97 -11.95 -11.12
N VAL A 42 0.58 -10.81 -10.60
CA VAL A 42 0.30 -9.62 -11.43
C VAL A 42 1.58 -9.11 -12.09
N CYS A 43 2.67 -8.99 -11.34
CA CYS A 43 3.95 -8.52 -11.87
C CYS A 43 4.59 -9.51 -12.86
N ALA A 44 4.27 -10.81 -12.77
CA ALA A 44 4.70 -11.79 -13.75
C ALA A 44 3.97 -11.69 -15.09
N ASN A 45 2.76 -11.11 -15.12
CA ASN A 45 1.91 -11.07 -16.30
C ASN A 45 1.75 -9.67 -16.91
N PHE A 46 2.13 -8.61 -16.20
CA PHE A 46 1.96 -7.22 -16.66
C PHE A 46 3.22 -6.39 -16.45
N ASP A 47 3.59 -5.59 -17.45
CA ASP A 47 4.78 -4.72 -17.42
C ASP A 47 4.51 -3.37 -16.74
N ASN A 48 3.25 -2.96 -16.65
CA ASN A 48 2.84 -1.68 -16.06
C ASN A 48 1.77 -1.94 -14.99
N VAL A 49 2.16 -1.85 -13.75
CA VAL A 49 1.31 -2.10 -12.59
C VAL A 49 1.21 -0.82 -11.76
N ILE A 50 0.01 -0.51 -11.32
CA ILE A 50 -0.27 0.56 -10.35
C ILE A 50 -0.88 -0.10 -9.12
N VAL A 51 -0.27 0.11 -7.96
CA VAL A 51 -0.79 -0.38 -6.69
C VAL A 51 -1.73 0.64 -6.10
N LEU A 52 -2.95 0.22 -5.83
CA LEU A 52 -3.95 1.02 -5.11
C LEU A 52 -4.17 0.40 -3.73
N TYR A 53 -3.73 1.08 -2.71
CA TYR A 53 -3.97 0.65 -1.34
C TYR A 53 -5.20 1.34 -0.76
N ASN A 54 -6.27 0.58 -0.59
CA ASN A 54 -7.51 1.03 0.03
C ASN A 54 -7.60 0.45 1.45
N GLY A 55 -6.97 1.11 2.38
CA GLY A 55 -6.97 0.72 3.78
C GLY A 55 -6.89 1.93 4.70
N ALA A 56 -7.46 1.81 5.90
CA ALA A 56 -7.42 2.86 6.91
C ALA A 56 -6.08 2.87 7.68
N ASN A 57 -5.41 1.74 7.74
CA ASN A 57 -4.15 1.56 8.46
C ASN A 57 -2.96 1.79 7.52
N PRO A 58 -1.82 2.26 8.03
CA PRO A 58 -0.59 2.24 7.26
C PRO A 58 -0.18 0.80 6.93
N ILE A 59 0.50 0.62 5.80
CA ILE A 59 1.09 -0.64 5.37
C ILE A 59 2.53 -0.38 4.92
N GLU A 60 3.38 -1.37 5.05
CA GLU A 60 4.72 -1.31 4.50
C GLU A 60 4.69 -1.45 2.98
N MET A 61 5.15 -0.39 2.30
CA MET A 61 5.15 -0.32 0.83
C MET A 61 6.53 -0.63 0.23
N GLY A 62 7.47 -1.15 1.03
CA GLY A 62 8.82 -1.47 0.58
C GLY A 62 8.86 -2.41 -0.63
N PHE A 63 7.93 -3.34 -0.68
CA PHE A 63 7.78 -4.30 -1.79
C PHE A 63 7.65 -3.63 -3.17
N VAL A 64 7.15 -2.40 -3.24
CA VAL A 64 6.97 -1.69 -4.52
C VAL A 64 8.31 -1.43 -5.21
N GLU A 65 9.40 -1.31 -4.46
CA GLU A 65 10.75 -1.11 -5.02
C GLU A 65 11.35 -2.41 -5.58
N ASP A 66 10.82 -3.55 -5.18
CA ASP A 66 11.33 -4.88 -5.59
C ASP A 66 10.84 -5.28 -6.99
N TYR A 67 9.76 -4.66 -7.47
CA TYR A 67 9.15 -4.99 -8.77
C TYR A 67 9.30 -3.85 -9.78
N LYS A 68 10.04 -4.08 -10.84
CA LYS A 68 10.22 -3.12 -11.96
C LYS A 68 8.90 -2.79 -12.67
N GLN A 69 7.94 -3.68 -12.60
CA GLN A 69 6.62 -3.56 -13.20
C GLN A 69 5.75 -2.56 -12.48
N ILE A 70 5.96 -2.36 -11.18
CA ILE A 70 5.20 -1.38 -10.40
C ILE A 70 5.70 0.02 -10.71
N LYS A 71 4.87 0.83 -11.35
CA LYS A 71 5.20 2.19 -11.79
C LYS A 71 4.71 3.27 -10.85
N ALA A 72 3.68 2.98 -10.07
CA ALA A 72 3.12 3.90 -9.09
C ALA A 72 2.40 3.15 -7.97
N ALA A 73 2.27 3.81 -6.83
CA ALA A 73 1.44 3.36 -5.74
C ALA A 73 0.64 4.55 -5.18
N ILE A 74 -0.64 4.34 -4.92
CA ILE A 74 -1.56 5.35 -4.41
C ILE A 74 -2.24 4.80 -3.16
N TRP A 75 -2.18 5.57 -2.09
CA TRP A 75 -3.00 5.30 -0.92
C TRP A 75 -4.32 6.08 -1.01
N CYS A 76 -5.42 5.36 -1.11
CA CYS A 76 -6.77 5.88 -1.17
C CYS A 76 -7.58 5.41 0.06
N ALA A 77 -7.30 6.02 1.21
CA ALA A 77 -7.99 5.71 2.45
C ALA A 77 -9.43 6.25 2.41
N GLY A 78 -10.41 5.36 2.61
CA GLY A 78 -11.80 5.72 2.88
C GLY A 78 -12.44 6.71 1.90
N PRO A 79 -12.49 6.45 0.58
CA PRO A 79 -12.94 7.43 -0.42
C PRO A 79 -14.44 7.76 -0.33
N GLY A 80 -15.20 7.09 0.53
CA GLY A 80 -16.64 7.28 0.62
C GLY A 80 -17.38 6.86 -0.66
N ASN A 81 -18.59 7.42 -0.87
CA ASN A 81 -19.45 7.00 -1.97
C ASN A 81 -19.05 7.60 -3.34
N VAL A 82 -18.34 8.71 -3.36
CA VAL A 82 -18.02 9.47 -4.59
C VAL A 82 -16.52 9.66 -4.83
N GLY A 83 -15.68 9.32 -3.88
CA GLY A 83 -14.23 9.56 -3.98
C GLY A 83 -13.52 8.73 -5.05
N PHE A 84 -14.14 7.67 -5.54
CA PHE A 84 -13.60 6.87 -6.65
C PHE A 84 -13.63 7.59 -8.00
N GLU A 85 -14.46 8.61 -8.17
CA GLU A 85 -14.44 9.45 -9.37
C GLU A 85 -13.09 10.17 -9.49
N ALA A 86 -12.64 10.80 -8.40
CA ALA A 86 -11.32 11.44 -8.35
C ALA A 86 -10.17 10.46 -8.58
N LEU A 87 -10.31 9.21 -8.15
CA LEU A 87 -9.30 8.18 -8.42
C LEU A 87 -9.20 7.87 -9.91
N GLY A 88 -10.33 7.80 -10.62
CA GLY A 88 -10.36 7.63 -12.08
C GLY A 88 -9.63 8.77 -12.80
N GLU A 89 -9.87 10.01 -12.39
CA GLU A 89 -9.23 11.21 -12.97
C GLU A 89 -7.70 11.24 -12.68
N ILE A 90 -7.27 10.75 -11.52
CA ILE A 90 -5.85 10.60 -11.19
C ILE A 90 -5.21 9.53 -12.06
N LEU A 91 -5.86 8.38 -12.23
CA LEU A 91 -5.32 7.28 -13.04
C LEU A 91 -5.29 7.61 -14.53
N SER A 92 -6.24 8.41 -15.03
CA SER A 92 -6.23 8.92 -16.42
C SER A 92 -5.20 10.02 -16.63
N GLY A 93 -4.65 10.60 -15.56
CA GLY A 93 -3.70 11.70 -15.63
C GLY A 93 -4.33 13.09 -15.80
N GLU A 94 -5.66 13.19 -15.67
CA GLU A 94 -6.38 14.47 -15.72
C GLU A 94 -6.10 15.34 -14.51
N ILE A 95 -5.94 14.70 -13.34
CA ILE A 95 -5.67 15.38 -12.06
C ILE A 95 -4.41 14.81 -11.41
N ASN A 96 -3.58 15.68 -10.86
CA ASN A 96 -2.44 15.29 -10.03
C ASN A 96 -2.84 15.31 -8.55
N PRO A 97 -2.64 14.21 -7.80
CA PRO A 97 -2.90 14.21 -6.38
C PRO A 97 -1.88 15.11 -5.66
N SER A 98 -2.36 16.01 -4.80
CA SER A 98 -1.52 16.88 -3.98
C SER A 98 -1.20 16.30 -2.60
N GLY A 99 -1.92 15.26 -2.19
CA GLY A 99 -1.75 14.60 -0.91
C GLY A 99 -0.39 13.96 -0.76
N ARG A 100 0.14 13.97 0.47
CA ARG A 100 1.39 13.30 0.83
C ARG A 100 1.15 12.45 2.05
N THR A 101 1.74 11.27 2.07
CA THR A 101 1.70 10.42 3.25
C THR A 101 2.64 10.98 4.31
N MET A 102 2.16 11.00 5.56
CA MET A 102 2.94 11.51 6.71
C MET A 102 3.75 10.41 7.41
N VAL A 103 3.66 9.19 6.96
CA VAL A 103 4.33 8.04 7.62
C VAL A 103 5.77 7.97 7.17
N LEU A 104 6.65 8.33 8.08
CA LEU A 104 8.10 8.21 7.99
C LEU A 104 8.56 6.78 8.32
N THR A 105 8.09 5.81 7.62
CA THR A 105 8.76 4.51 7.63
C THR A 105 9.43 4.31 6.29
N ARG A 106 10.42 3.47 6.19
CA ARG A 106 11.21 3.10 4.98
C ARG A 106 10.39 2.90 3.69
N ILE A 107 9.16 3.19 3.74
CA ILE A 107 8.01 2.80 2.96
C ILE A 107 7.73 3.73 1.80
N ILE A 108 8.15 5.00 1.80
CA ILE A 108 7.64 5.95 0.83
C ILE A 108 8.74 6.80 0.22
N ARG A 109 9.57 6.17 -0.60
CA ARG A 109 10.36 6.91 -1.61
C ARG A 109 9.55 7.25 -2.86
N ILE A 110 8.44 6.57 -3.08
CA ILE A 110 7.75 6.52 -4.39
C ILE A 110 6.92 7.76 -4.69
N LEU A 111 6.41 8.43 -3.70
CA LEU A 111 5.65 9.67 -3.93
C LEU A 111 6.52 10.92 -4.20
N ARG A 112 7.84 10.75 -4.31
CA ARG A 112 8.75 11.89 -4.51
C ARG A 112 9.00 12.25 -5.96
N THR A 113 8.62 11.41 -6.89
CA THR A 113 8.78 11.67 -8.32
C THR A 113 7.42 11.86 -8.99
N GLY A 114 6.76 12.97 -8.67
CA GLY A 114 5.50 13.37 -9.29
C GLY A 114 5.63 13.60 -10.80
N ARG A 115 5.81 12.55 -11.56
CA ARG A 115 5.51 12.47 -13.00
C ARG A 115 5.27 11.02 -13.33
N LEU A 116 4.01 10.63 -13.39
CA LEU A 116 3.60 9.57 -14.28
C LEU A 116 3.99 10.01 -15.70
N LYS A 117 5.04 9.43 -16.24
CA LYS A 117 5.24 9.44 -17.70
C LYS A 117 4.42 8.30 -18.25
N VAL A 118 3.28 8.63 -18.80
CA VAL A 118 2.53 7.75 -19.69
C VAL A 118 3.37 7.49 -20.94
#